data_59bb8e8bf50d60d7cc14798ae6e71b95
#
_entry.id   59bb8e8bf50d60d7cc14798ae6e71b95
#
_cell.length_a   1.000
_cell.length_b   1.000
_cell.length_c   1.000
_cell.angle_alpha   90.00
_cell.angle_beta   90.00
_cell.angle_gamma   90.00
#
_symmetry.space_group_name_H-M   'P 1'
#
loop_
_entity.id
_entity.type
_entity.pdbx_description
1 polymer ?
#
loop_
_entity_poly.entity_id
_entity_poly.type
_entity_poly.pdbx_seq_one_letter_code
_entity_poly.pdbx_strand_id
1 'polypeptide(L)'
;MREWGGFRILTRLLVKEYLHWAAKSDGFAMGDRLKLRFVFLFCLLAGLFAVSGCGTGRSPEDRQIDRRSNARVEFPTSSSGYDLGRDEQRGGHTLARHVARTDDELRERLGRERNISASSTWTDRATAEAVVGEALIAERGRVESWTRRGFPRANLALHYNAGRVIGRSLRRGDARTAQCSSAVIVLRANGPESFYVLTTYPEERE
;
A
#
# COMPACT_ATOMS: atom_id res chain seq x y z
N MET A 1 -34.68 10.07 -25.64
CA MET A 1 -33.83 11.14 -26.15
C MET A 1 -33.16 11.88 -24.98
N ARG A 2 -32.09 11.36 -24.44
CA ARG A 2 -31.21 12.07 -23.45
C ARG A 2 -29.95 11.24 -23.19
N GLU A 3 -29.00 11.21 -24.13
CA GLU A 3 -27.70 10.55 -23.84
C GLU A 3 -26.55 11.01 -24.78
N TRP A 4 -26.52 12.31 -25.18
CA TRP A 4 -25.41 12.81 -26.00
C TRP A 4 -24.60 13.94 -25.34
N GLY A 5 -24.82 14.19 -24.04
CA GLY A 5 -24.13 15.27 -23.30
C GLY A 5 -22.72 14.95 -22.87
N GLY A 6 -22.42 13.70 -22.47
CA GLY A 6 -21.14 13.32 -21.88
C GLY A 6 -19.95 13.30 -22.83
N PHE A 7 -20.18 12.91 -24.07
CA PHE A 7 -19.10 12.77 -25.07
C PHE A 7 -18.54 14.13 -25.54
N ARG A 8 -19.36 15.16 -25.59
CA ARG A 8 -18.94 16.54 -26.00
C ARG A 8 -18.12 17.25 -24.90
N ILE A 9 -18.25 16.86 -23.66
CA ILE A 9 -17.49 17.45 -22.53
C ILE A 9 -16.09 16.84 -22.46
N LEU A 10 -15.95 15.52 -22.62
CA LEU A 10 -14.66 14.83 -22.59
C LEU A 10 -13.74 15.26 -23.75
N THR A 11 -14.28 15.40 -24.96
CA THR A 11 -13.49 15.86 -26.11
C THR A 11 -13.02 17.31 -25.95
N ARG A 12 -13.83 18.19 -25.34
CA ARG A 12 -13.41 19.58 -25.06
C ARG A 12 -12.33 19.69 -24.01
N LEU A 13 -12.35 18.84 -22.98
CA LEU A 13 -11.31 18.80 -21.95
C LEU A 13 -9.99 18.29 -22.51
N LEU A 14 -10.00 17.22 -23.28
CA LEU A 14 -8.78 16.65 -23.90
C LEU A 14 -8.14 17.59 -24.90
N VAL A 15 -8.92 18.32 -25.69
CA VAL A 15 -8.42 19.33 -26.64
C VAL A 15 -7.81 20.53 -25.88
N LYS A 16 -8.39 20.95 -24.77
CA LYS A 16 -7.87 22.07 -23.97
C LYS A 16 -6.55 21.73 -23.28
N GLU A 17 -6.42 20.53 -22.75
CA GLU A 17 -5.17 20.04 -22.16
C GLU A 17 -4.07 19.88 -23.22
N TYR A 18 -4.41 19.37 -24.41
CA TYR A 18 -3.48 19.26 -25.53
C TYR A 18 -2.97 20.63 -26.01
N LEU A 19 -3.85 21.62 -26.13
CA LEU A 19 -3.47 22.97 -26.54
C LEU A 19 -2.61 23.67 -25.47
N HIS A 20 -2.87 23.41 -24.19
CA HIS A 20 -2.05 23.94 -23.10
C HIS A 20 -0.65 23.32 -23.07
N TRP A 21 -0.53 22.02 -23.33
CA TRP A 21 0.75 21.32 -23.45
C TRP A 21 1.54 21.76 -24.69
N ALA A 22 0.89 21.93 -25.83
CA ALA A 22 1.50 22.37 -27.09
C ALA A 22 2.06 23.81 -26.99
N ALA A 23 1.38 24.71 -26.28
CA ALA A 23 1.83 26.08 -26.04
C ALA A 23 3.04 26.18 -25.08
N LYS A 24 3.28 25.13 -24.27
CA LYS A 24 4.40 25.10 -23.30
C LYS A 24 5.67 24.44 -23.86
N SER A 25 5.60 23.83 -25.04
CA SER A 25 6.69 23.04 -25.65
C SER A 25 7.50 23.78 -26.73
N ASP A 26 7.36 25.10 -26.86
CA ASP A 26 8.08 25.91 -27.85
C ASP A 26 9.61 26.02 -27.63
N GLY A 27 10.17 25.26 -26.70
CA GLY A 27 11.62 25.22 -26.43
C GLY A 27 12.36 23.97 -26.92
N PHE A 28 11.71 23.01 -27.58
CA PHE A 28 12.37 21.80 -28.03
C PHE A 28 12.19 21.62 -29.57
N ALA A 29 13.28 21.79 -30.29
CA ALA A 29 13.33 21.68 -31.75
C ALA A 29 13.14 20.22 -32.19
N MET A 30 11.90 19.79 -32.31
CA MET A 30 11.52 18.50 -32.90
C MET A 30 10.99 18.75 -34.32
N GLY A 31 11.66 18.16 -35.32
CA GLY A 31 11.40 18.41 -36.73
C GLY A 31 9.94 18.18 -37.15
N ASP A 32 9.40 19.04 -38.04
CA ASP A 32 8.02 19.06 -38.48
C ASP A 32 7.50 17.73 -39.06
N ARG A 33 8.37 16.89 -39.55
CA ARG A 33 8.02 15.54 -40.07
C ARG A 33 7.57 14.56 -38.97
N LEU A 34 8.00 14.76 -37.74
CA LEU A 34 7.60 13.93 -36.61
C LEU A 34 6.25 14.35 -36.03
N LYS A 35 5.97 15.65 -36.01
CA LYS A 35 4.67 16.22 -35.58
C LYS A 35 3.53 15.75 -36.52
N LEU A 36 3.78 15.72 -37.84
CA LEU A 36 2.81 15.27 -38.83
C LEU A 36 2.49 13.77 -38.69
N ARG A 37 3.47 12.94 -38.36
CA ARG A 37 3.26 11.50 -38.16
C ARG A 37 2.41 11.19 -36.91
N PHE A 38 2.54 11.94 -35.84
CA PHE A 38 1.70 11.76 -34.66
C PHE A 38 0.25 12.19 -34.88
N VAL A 39 -0.01 13.24 -35.64
CA VAL A 39 -1.38 13.68 -36.02
C VAL A 39 -2.05 12.63 -36.91
N PHE A 40 -1.36 12.06 -37.90
CA PHE A 40 -1.91 11.00 -38.75
C PHE A 40 -2.18 9.69 -38.02
N LEU A 41 -1.33 9.31 -37.08
CA LEU A 41 -1.52 8.10 -36.27
C LEU A 41 -2.73 8.24 -35.31
N PHE A 42 -2.96 9.44 -34.79
CA PHE A 42 -4.10 9.72 -33.92
C PHE A 42 -5.44 9.74 -34.65
N CYS A 43 -5.48 10.25 -35.90
CA CYS A 43 -6.68 10.25 -36.75
C CYS A 43 -7.04 8.83 -37.26
N LEU A 44 -6.04 7.97 -37.51
CA LEU A 44 -6.26 6.58 -37.92
C LEU A 44 -6.81 5.69 -36.80
N LEU A 45 -6.42 5.94 -35.56
CA LEU A 45 -6.93 5.23 -34.38
C LEU A 45 -8.38 5.67 -34.01
N ALA A 46 -8.77 6.90 -34.31
CA ALA A 46 -10.12 7.39 -34.04
C ALA A 46 -11.18 6.89 -35.04
N GLY A 47 -10.76 6.45 -36.25
CA GLY A 47 -11.66 6.01 -37.34
C GLY A 47 -12.10 4.54 -37.28
N LEU A 48 -11.53 3.70 -36.41
CA LEU A 48 -11.75 2.24 -36.37
C LEU A 48 -12.87 1.80 -35.40
N PHE A 49 -13.56 2.72 -34.74
CA PHE A 49 -14.59 2.37 -33.72
C PHE A 49 -16.05 2.60 -34.18
N ALA A 50 -16.32 2.65 -35.47
CA ALA A 50 -17.65 2.85 -35.96
C ALA A 50 -18.12 1.73 -36.90
N VAL A 51 -18.20 0.48 -36.44
CA VAL A 51 -19.09 -0.55 -37.04
C VAL A 51 -19.43 -1.63 -36.02
N SER A 52 -20.73 -1.93 -35.94
CA SER A 52 -21.41 -3.14 -35.41
C SER A 52 -21.76 -3.05 -33.93
N GLY A 53 -22.95 -3.31 -33.53
CA GLY A 53 -24.05 -4.11 -33.96
C GLY A 53 -24.86 -4.44 -32.70
N CYS A 54 -26.18 -4.31 -32.77
CA CYS A 54 -27.11 -4.72 -31.71
C CYS A 54 -26.92 -6.20 -31.33
N GLY A 55 -26.54 -6.46 -30.09
CA GLY A 55 -26.56 -7.77 -29.47
C GLY A 55 -26.88 -7.59 -27.99
N THR A 56 -28.07 -8.00 -27.56
CA THR A 56 -28.51 -8.06 -26.17
C THR A 56 -27.81 -9.21 -25.46
N GLY A 57 -26.49 -9.11 -25.33
CA GLY A 57 -25.68 -10.00 -24.50
C GLY A 57 -24.97 -9.17 -23.45
N ARG A 58 -25.18 -9.47 -22.16
CA ARG A 58 -24.41 -8.88 -21.06
C ARG A 58 -22.92 -9.03 -21.37
N SER A 59 -22.26 -7.90 -21.57
CA SER A 59 -20.85 -7.80 -21.90
C SER A 59 -20.01 -8.47 -20.79
N PRO A 60 -18.87 -9.13 -21.13
CA PRO A 60 -17.90 -9.60 -20.13
C PRO A 60 -17.35 -8.47 -19.24
N GLU A 61 -17.42 -7.23 -19.70
CA GLU A 61 -17.02 -6.03 -18.93
C GLU A 61 -17.95 -5.76 -17.74
N ASP A 62 -19.26 -6.00 -17.84
CA ASP A 62 -20.19 -5.87 -16.71
C ASP A 62 -19.87 -6.87 -15.59
N ARG A 63 -19.32 -8.06 -15.92
CA ARG A 63 -18.85 -9.02 -14.91
C ARG A 63 -17.53 -8.59 -14.24
N GLN A 64 -16.75 -7.76 -14.88
CA GLN A 64 -15.46 -7.29 -14.37
C GLN A 64 -15.63 -6.04 -13.48
N ILE A 65 -16.65 -5.22 -13.74
CA ILE A 65 -17.03 -4.08 -12.89
C ILE A 65 -17.61 -4.58 -11.57
N ASP A 66 -18.46 -5.64 -11.63
CA ASP A 66 -19.04 -6.26 -10.42
C ASP A 66 -18.01 -6.97 -9.54
N ARG A 67 -16.88 -7.43 -10.14
CA ARG A 67 -15.75 -7.99 -9.38
C ARG A 67 -14.89 -6.91 -8.73
N ARG A 68 -14.82 -5.69 -9.27
CA ARG A 68 -14.06 -4.58 -8.70
C ARG A 68 -14.76 -3.90 -7.52
N SER A 69 -16.10 -3.97 -7.46
CA SER A 69 -16.88 -3.40 -6.37
C SER A 69 -16.91 -4.26 -5.11
N ASN A 70 -16.38 -5.51 -5.18
CA ASN A 70 -16.30 -6.45 -4.06
C ASN A 70 -14.86 -6.80 -3.64
N ALA A 71 -13.85 -6.02 -4.02
CA ALA A 71 -12.50 -6.18 -3.49
C ALA A 71 -12.50 -5.81 -1.99
N ARG A 72 -12.91 -6.78 -1.19
CA ARG A 72 -12.92 -6.69 0.27
C ARG A 72 -11.50 -6.85 0.77
N VAL A 73 -11.06 -5.95 1.63
CA VAL A 73 -9.79 -6.10 2.35
C VAL A 73 -9.77 -7.47 3.02
N GLU A 74 -8.82 -8.32 2.62
CA GLU A 74 -8.65 -9.65 3.21
C GLU A 74 -7.97 -9.51 4.58
N PHE A 75 -8.72 -9.84 5.62
CA PHE A 75 -8.20 -9.98 6.97
C PHE A 75 -7.86 -11.45 7.24
N PRO A 76 -6.85 -11.74 8.06
CA PRO A 76 -6.61 -13.09 8.52
C PRO A 76 -7.86 -13.61 9.25
N THR A 77 -8.27 -14.83 8.92
CA THR A 77 -9.42 -15.51 9.55
C THR A 77 -9.05 -16.10 10.90
N SER A 78 -7.75 -16.26 11.15
CA SER A 78 -7.18 -16.69 12.44
C SER A 78 -5.86 -15.98 12.69
N SER A 79 -5.49 -15.81 13.96
CA SER A 79 -4.22 -15.20 14.37
C SER A 79 -2.99 -15.98 13.89
N SER A 80 -3.12 -17.30 13.72
CA SER A 80 -2.03 -18.20 13.32
C SER A 80 -1.75 -18.23 11.82
N GLY A 81 -2.49 -17.49 11.02
CA GLY A 81 -2.40 -17.53 9.54
C GLY A 81 -1.69 -16.34 8.88
N TYR A 82 -1.15 -15.38 9.64
CA TYR A 82 -0.44 -14.24 9.05
C TYR A 82 0.96 -14.65 8.58
N ASP A 83 1.40 -14.11 7.45
CA ASP A 83 2.72 -14.43 6.85
C ASP A 83 3.51 -13.15 6.61
N LEU A 84 4.45 -12.85 7.52
CA LEU A 84 5.37 -11.72 7.40
C LEU A 84 6.41 -11.90 6.28
N GLY A 85 6.67 -13.12 5.85
CA GLY A 85 7.56 -13.38 4.71
C GLY A 85 6.99 -12.84 3.40
N ARG A 86 5.67 -12.91 3.20
CA ARG A 86 5.00 -12.28 2.06
C ARG A 86 5.12 -10.76 2.09
N ASP A 87 5.12 -10.17 3.28
CA ASP A 87 5.25 -8.72 3.43
C ASP A 87 6.69 -8.25 3.19
N GLU A 88 7.70 -9.03 3.60
CA GLU A 88 9.10 -8.75 3.27
C GLU A 88 9.32 -8.68 1.76
N GLN A 89 8.70 -9.57 0.98
CA GLN A 89 8.76 -9.55 -0.49
C GLN A 89 8.12 -8.31 -1.12
N ARG A 90 7.26 -7.60 -0.37
CA ARG A 90 6.61 -6.35 -0.77
C ARG A 90 7.31 -5.09 -0.26
N GLY A 91 8.45 -5.24 0.41
CA GLY A 91 9.25 -4.15 0.97
C GLY A 91 9.06 -3.95 2.48
N GLY A 92 8.45 -4.91 3.16
CA GLY A 92 8.50 -5.01 4.62
C GLY A 92 9.92 -5.33 5.12
N HIS A 93 10.15 -5.16 6.42
CA HIS A 93 11.47 -5.43 7.00
C HIS A 93 11.41 -5.91 8.47
N THR A 94 10.32 -6.53 8.85
CA THR A 94 10.13 -7.04 10.21
C THR A 94 11.09 -8.19 10.54
N LEU A 95 11.13 -9.21 9.67
CA LEU A 95 11.93 -10.41 9.90
C LEU A 95 13.43 -10.06 9.89
N ALA A 96 13.85 -9.26 8.93
CA ALA A 96 15.23 -8.84 8.79
C ALA A 96 15.74 -7.98 9.94
N ARG A 97 14.88 -7.20 10.61
CA ARG A 97 15.30 -6.20 11.59
C ARG A 97 14.87 -6.48 13.02
N HIS A 98 13.79 -7.23 13.23
CA HIS A 98 13.10 -7.28 14.51
C HIS A 98 12.78 -8.70 14.99
N VAL A 99 13.32 -9.76 14.37
CA VAL A 99 13.07 -11.13 14.81
C VAL A 99 14.36 -11.80 15.27
N ALA A 100 14.31 -12.42 16.44
CA ALA A 100 15.38 -13.23 17.02
C ALA A 100 16.75 -12.52 17.11
N ARG A 101 16.75 -11.20 17.40
CA ARG A 101 17.99 -10.43 17.59
C ARG A 101 18.56 -10.66 18.98
N THR A 102 19.87 -10.76 19.07
CA THR A 102 20.59 -10.83 20.35
C THR A 102 20.64 -9.46 21.03
N ASP A 103 20.92 -9.43 22.33
CA ASP A 103 21.06 -8.17 23.07
C ASP A 103 22.25 -7.34 22.56
N ASP A 104 23.30 -7.99 22.06
CA ASP A 104 24.45 -7.30 21.47
C ASP A 104 24.09 -6.66 20.13
N GLU A 105 23.29 -7.33 19.29
CA GLU A 105 22.77 -6.75 18.05
C GLU A 105 21.86 -5.54 18.35
N LEU A 106 21.06 -5.59 19.42
CA LEU A 106 20.25 -4.44 19.84
C LEU A 106 21.12 -3.26 20.28
N ARG A 107 22.19 -3.51 21.06
CA ARG A 107 23.16 -2.47 21.46
C ARG A 107 23.90 -1.89 20.27
N GLU A 108 24.39 -2.74 19.38
CA GLU A 108 25.08 -2.33 18.18
C GLU A 108 24.19 -1.45 17.30
N ARG A 109 22.93 -1.82 17.12
CA ARG A 109 21.95 -1.02 16.38
C ARG A 109 21.75 0.35 17.02
N LEU A 110 21.59 0.45 18.32
CA LEU A 110 21.51 1.72 19.03
C LEU A 110 22.78 2.57 18.86
N GLY A 111 23.95 1.94 18.77
CA GLY A 111 25.22 2.63 18.49
C GLY A 111 25.25 3.23 17.10
N ARG A 112 24.79 2.51 16.10
CA ARG A 112 24.76 2.95 14.68
C ARG A 112 23.63 3.94 14.37
N GLU A 113 22.43 3.70 14.86
CA GLU A 113 21.22 4.48 14.55
C GLU A 113 20.94 5.50 15.65
N ARG A 114 21.55 6.70 15.57
CA ARG A 114 21.44 7.71 16.62
C ARG A 114 20.05 8.34 16.76
N ASN A 115 19.21 8.21 15.73
CA ASN A 115 17.87 8.77 15.66
C ASN A 115 16.79 7.89 16.31
N ILE A 116 17.14 6.69 16.81
CA ILE A 116 16.20 5.83 17.53
C ILE A 116 16.48 5.85 19.05
N SER A 117 15.42 5.83 19.84
CA SER A 117 15.49 5.82 21.31
C SER A 117 15.56 4.40 21.90
N ALA A 118 15.07 3.41 21.13
CA ALA A 118 15.04 2.01 21.56
C ALA A 118 15.27 1.08 20.37
N SER A 119 15.77 -0.13 20.65
CA SER A 119 15.90 -1.24 19.71
C SER A 119 15.25 -2.48 20.33
N SER A 120 14.38 -3.16 19.59
CA SER A 120 13.63 -4.30 20.14
C SER A 120 13.57 -5.48 19.18
N THR A 121 13.27 -6.64 19.76
CA THR A 121 13.19 -7.89 19.01
C THR A 121 12.02 -8.74 19.49
N TRP A 122 11.31 -9.35 18.56
CA TRP A 122 10.40 -10.46 18.81
C TRP A 122 11.17 -11.69 19.31
N THR A 123 10.52 -12.49 20.15
CA THR A 123 11.08 -13.76 20.62
C THR A 123 11.42 -14.66 19.43
N ASP A 124 10.46 -14.80 18.52
CA ASP A 124 10.58 -15.58 17.28
C ASP A 124 9.57 -15.11 16.22
N ARG A 125 9.67 -15.69 15.02
CA ARG A 125 8.79 -15.38 13.89
C ARG A 125 7.34 -15.76 14.16
N ALA A 126 7.09 -16.93 14.74
CA ALA A 126 5.74 -17.41 14.99
C ALA A 126 4.97 -16.50 15.96
N THR A 127 5.67 -16.01 17.00
CA THR A 127 5.13 -15.00 17.94
C THR A 127 4.79 -13.70 17.21
N ALA A 128 5.67 -13.20 16.35
CA ALA A 128 5.42 -11.97 15.58
C ALA A 128 4.19 -12.12 14.67
N GLU A 129 4.10 -13.22 13.92
CA GLU A 129 3.00 -13.50 13.00
C GLU A 129 1.67 -13.69 13.74
N ALA A 130 1.66 -14.39 14.87
CA ALA A 130 0.47 -14.55 15.70
C ALA A 130 -0.04 -13.20 16.22
N VAL A 131 0.83 -12.37 16.80
CA VAL A 131 0.46 -11.06 17.35
C VAL A 131 -0.03 -10.10 16.26
N VAL A 132 0.59 -10.12 15.09
CA VAL A 132 0.11 -9.33 13.95
C VAL A 132 -1.30 -9.76 13.55
N GLY A 133 -1.56 -11.07 13.46
CA GLY A 133 -2.90 -11.60 13.17
C GLY A 133 -3.93 -11.18 14.21
N GLU A 134 -3.61 -11.31 15.51
CA GLU A 134 -4.45 -10.87 16.63
C GLU A 134 -4.77 -9.37 16.54
N ALA A 135 -3.74 -8.53 16.31
CA ALA A 135 -3.89 -7.09 16.21
C ALA A 135 -4.77 -6.66 15.03
N LEU A 136 -4.59 -7.29 13.86
CA LEU A 136 -5.41 -7.01 12.67
C LEU A 136 -6.88 -7.40 12.87
N ILE A 137 -7.16 -8.47 13.60
CA ILE A 137 -8.51 -8.87 13.96
C ILE A 137 -9.11 -7.85 14.95
N ALA A 138 -8.39 -7.52 16.01
CA ALA A 138 -8.85 -6.61 17.05
C ALA A 138 -9.10 -5.19 16.51
N GLU A 139 -8.20 -4.69 15.65
CA GLU A 139 -8.22 -3.33 15.09
C GLU A 139 -8.89 -3.26 13.70
N ARG A 140 -9.65 -4.29 13.33
CA ARG A 140 -10.25 -4.43 11.99
C ARG A 140 -10.99 -3.18 11.54
N GLY A 141 -11.86 -2.63 12.38
CA GLY A 141 -12.65 -1.44 12.03
C GLY A 141 -11.78 -0.22 11.75
N ARG A 142 -10.65 -0.08 12.47
CA ARG A 142 -9.68 0.99 12.26
C ARG A 142 -8.92 0.81 10.93
N VAL A 143 -8.53 -0.41 10.60
CA VAL A 143 -7.87 -0.74 9.33
C VAL A 143 -8.82 -0.52 8.16
N GLU A 144 -10.07 -1.01 8.24
CA GLU A 144 -11.10 -0.77 7.21
C GLU A 144 -11.38 0.73 7.01
N SER A 145 -11.48 1.50 8.09
CA SER A 145 -11.66 2.94 8.00
C SER A 145 -10.46 3.64 7.33
N TRP A 146 -9.25 3.17 7.62
CA TRP A 146 -8.04 3.69 6.99
C TRP A 146 -7.97 3.33 5.49
N THR A 147 -8.34 2.11 5.09
CA THR A 147 -8.35 1.71 3.67
C THR A 147 -9.34 2.50 2.83
N ARG A 148 -10.48 2.91 3.41
CA ARG A 148 -11.48 3.77 2.74
C ARG A 148 -11.03 5.22 2.47
N ARG A 149 -9.89 5.67 3.01
CA ARG A 149 -9.38 7.04 2.77
C ARG A 149 -8.81 7.29 1.38
N GLY A 150 -8.88 6.29 0.50
CA GLY A 150 -8.32 6.38 -0.85
C GLY A 150 -6.84 6.01 -0.92
N PHE A 151 -6.23 6.25 -2.09
CA PHE A 151 -4.84 5.94 -2.38
C PHE A 151 -4.23 7.07 -3.25
N PRO A 152 -3.00 7.52 -3.00
CA PRO A 152 -2.11 7.10 -1.89
C PRO A 152 -2.55 7.65 -0.52
N ARG A 153 -2.15 6.98 0.57
CA ARG A 153 -2.42 7.38 1.96
C ARG A 153 -1.22 7.15 2.86
N ALA A 154 -1.16 7.87 3.97
CA ALA A 154 -0.13 7.70 4.99
C ALA A 154 -0.18 6.29 5.62
N ASN A 155 0.95 5.81 6.13
CA ASN A 155 1.00 4.57 6.88
C ASN A 155 0.10 4.63 8.12
N LEU A 156 -0.46 3.48 8.52
CA LEU A 156 -1.24 3.35 9.75
C LEU A 156 -0.39 2.61 10.80
N ALA A 157 -0.19 3.23 11.94
CA ALA A 157 0.39 2.57 13.10
C ALA A 157 -0.73 2.08 14.03
N LEU A 158 -0.69 0.78 14.35
CA LEU A 158 -1.51 0.14 15.35
C LEU A 158 -0.64 -0.15 16.57
N HIS A 159 -1.18 0.09 17.76
CA HIS A 159 -0.58 -0.30 19.03
C HIS A 159 -1.43 -1.41 19.62
N TYR A 160 -0.85 -2.54 19.90
CA TYR A 160 -1.57 -3.72 20.38
C TYR A 160 -0.89 -4.29 21.63
N ASN A 161 -1.69 -4.57 22.66
CA ASN A 161 -1.23 -5.27 23.85
C ASN A 161 -1.65 -6.75 23.75
N ALA A 162 -0.67 -7.63 23.71
CA ALA A 162 -0.91 -9.07 23.60
C ALA A 162 -1.21 -9.73 24.95
N GLY A 163 -1.06 -9.02 26.08
CA GLY A 163 -1.29 -9.55 27.44
C GLY A 163 -0.30 -10.64 27.87
N ARG A 164 0.75 -10.88 27.10
CA ARG A 164 1.82 -11.85 27.35
C ARG A 164 3.15 -11.33 26.83
N VAL A 165 4.25 -11.87 27.33
CA VAL A 165 5.59 -11.52 26.82
C VAL A 165 5.71 -11.98 25.38
N ILE A 166 6.05 -11.03 24.49
CA ILE A 166 6.16 -11.24 23.04
C ILE A 166 7.57 -10.95 22.51
N GLY A 167 8.39 -10.34 23.32
CA GLY A 167 9.74 -9.97 22.96
C GLY A 167 10.38 -9.11 24.03
N ARG A 168 11.43 -8.39 23.64
CA ARG A 168 12.14 -7.48 24.54
C ARG A 168 12.63 -6.24 23.80
N SER A 169 12.88 -5.19 24.57
CA SER A 169 13.38 -3.89 24.09
C SER A 169 14.57 -3.44 24.93
N LEU A 170 15.52 -2.78 24.30
CA LEU A 170 16.61 -2.08 24.94
C LEU A 170 16.46 -0.58 24.63
N ARG A 171 16.28 0.25 25.65
CA ARG A 171 16.30 1.70 25.53
C ARG A 171 17.73 2.22 25.52
N ARG A 172 17.94 3.34 24.87
CA ARG A 172 19.23 4.01 24.84
C ARG A 172 19.60 4.48 26.28
N GLY A 173 20.74 4.05 26.74
CA GLY A 173 21.22 4.33 28.10
C GLY A 173 20.95 3.22 29.11
N ASP A 174 20.08 2.25 28.79
CA ASP A 174 19.81 1.15 29.67
C ASP A 174 20.89 0.05 29.56
N ALA A 175 21.21 -0.55 30.68
CA ALA A 175 22.19 -1.66 30.75
C ALA A 175 21.56 -3.00 30.34
N ARG A 176 20.25 -3.16 30.48
CA ARG A 176 19.52 -4.43 30.29
C ARG A 176 18.29 -4.21 29.42
N THR A 177 17.89 -5.26 28.74
CA THR A 177 16.62 -5.31 28.02
C THR A 177 15.44 -5.48 28.99
N ALA A 178 14.31 -4.85 28.66
CA ALA A 178 13.02 -5.04 29.31
C ALA A 178 12.12 -5.97 28.49
N GLN A 179 11.30 -6.79 29.15
CA GLN A 179 10.28 -7.60 28.48
C GLN A 179 9.13 -6.73 27.98
N CYS A 180 8.62 -7.06 26.80
CA CYS A 180 7.53 -6.34 26.18
C CYS A 180 6.30 -7.24 26.02
N SER A 181 5.13 -6.70 26.37
CA SER A 181 3.81 -7.31 26.10
C SER A 181 3.00 -6.56 25.05
N SER A 182 3.49 -5.40 24.62
CA SER A 182 2.87 -4.57 23.58
C SER A 182 3.72 -4.51 22.32
N ALA A 183 3.09 -4.23 21.20
CA ALA A 183 3.76 -4.08 19.91
C ALA A 183 3.20 -2.91 19.10
N VAL A 184 4.03 -2.34 18.24
CA VAL A 184 3.65 -1.46 17.14
C VAL A 184 3.59 -2.29 15.86
N ILE A 185 2.49 -2.14 15.10
CA ILE A 185 2.33 -2.71 13.77
C ILE A 185 2.10 -1.56 12.79
N VAL A 186 3.01 -1.38 11.85
CA VAL A 186 2.93 -0.31 10.84
C VAL A 186 2.46 -0.89 9.52
N LEU A 187 1.26 -0.48 9.09
CA LEU A 187 0.68 -0.90 7.82
C LEU A 187 1.00 0.13 6.73
N ARG A 188 1.35 -0.36 5.55
CA ARG A 188 1.56 0.44 4.36
C ARG A 188 0.58 0.04 3.26
N ALA A 189 -0.03 1.05 2.62
CA ALA A 189 -0.93 0.82 1.51
C ALA A 189 -0.16 0.27 0.30
N ASN A 190 -0.76 -0.74 -0.36
CA ASN A 190 -0.27 -1.36 -1.59
C ASN A 190 -1.37 -1.36 -2.65
N GLY A 191 -2.01 -0.21 -2.83
CA GLY A 191 -3.17 -0.01 -3.68
C GLY A 191 -4.38 0.54 -2.90
N PRO A 192 -5.51 0.78 -3.59
CA PRO A 192 -6.71 1.36 -2.97
C PRO A 192 -7.25 0.57 -1.80
N GLU A 193 -7.32 -0.76 -1.92
CA GLU A 193 -7.96 -1.65 -0.94
C GLU A 193 -7.01 -2.70 -0.35
N SER A 194 -5.72 -2.59 -0.61
CA SER A 194 -4.72 -3.54 -0.12
C SER A 194 -3.65 -2.88 0.74
N PHE A 195 -3.04 -3.67 1.60
CA PHE A 195 -1.92 -3.27 2.44
C PHE A 195 -1.00 -4.44 2.74
N TYR A 196 0.14 -4.13 3.35
CA TYR A 196 1.07 -5.08 3.94
C TYR A 196 1.68 -4.50 5.22
N VAL A 197 2.24 -5.33 6.07
CA VAL A 197 3.00 -4.89 7.25
C VAL A 197 4.36 -4.40 6.80
N LEU A 198 4.57 -3.10 6.86
CA LEU A 198 5.86 -2.48 6.55
C LEU A 198 6.90 -2.88 7.59
N THR A 199 6.52 -2.82 8.86
CA THR A 199 7.33 -3.25 9.99
C THR A 199 6.47 -3.48 11.21
N THR A 200 6.90 -4.37 12.09
CA THR A 200 6.35 -4.51 13.43
C THR A 200 7.47 -4.83 14.43
N TYR A 201 7.30 -4.35 15.64
CA TYR A 201 8.30 -4.53 16.71
C TYR A 201 7.64 -4.45 18.09
N PRO A 202 8.16 -5.21 19.07
CA PRO A 202 7.76 -5.07 20.47
C PRO A 202 8.09 -3.67 20.99
N GLU A 203 7.18 -3.10 21.77
CA GLU A 203 7.41 -1.84 22.49
C GLU A 203 7.18 -2.02 23.99
N GLU A 204 7.99 -1.31 24.77
CA GLU A 204 7.75 -1.14 26.19
C GLU A 204 6.73 -0.01 26.36
N ARG A 205 5.54 -0.37 26.88
CA ARG A 205 4.51 0.60 27.28
C ARG A 205 4.28 0.44 28.77
N GLU A 206 4.39 1.55 29.47
CA GLU A 206 3.94 1.72 30.85
C GLU A 206 2.41 1.72 30.92
#